data_5b26598ad492afe951c63532872504da
#
_entry.id   5b26598ad492afe951c63532872504da
#
_cell.length_a   1.000
_cell.length_b   1.000
_cell.length_c   1.000
_cell.angle_alpha   90.00
_cell.angle_beta   90.00
_cell.angle_gamma   90.00
#
_symmetry.space_group_name_H-M   'P 1'
#
loop_
_entity.id
_entity.type
_entity.pdbx_description
1 polymer ?
#
loop_
_entity_poly.entity_id
_entity_poly.type
_entity_poly.pdbx_seq_one_letter_code
_entity_poly.pdbx_strand_id
1 'polypeptide(L)'
;SDHRRIDTQGIVYKQVEPMHIREFIDSNFVSDSMLNNVLGPVVFFEVQSGKIKVTRVNEQYFQMIGAEHFKEDIQKEFLARIPAEERSQFNEMLENSFLNPVSGADGMLHLLRTETDKLTVYIKVFYMQEKEEWRQYYCSLMDMTKIL
;
A
#
# COMPACT_ATOMS: atom_id res chain seq x y z
N SER A 1 11.18 -20.02 11.53
CA SER A 1 10.55 -20.11 11.69
C SER A 1 9.66 -20.56 11.64
N ASP A 2 9.44 -20.95 11.70
CA ASP A 2 8.58 -21.18 11.62
C ASP A 2 7.86 -21.24 12.38
N HIS A 3 7.58 -20.91 12.91
CA HIS A 3 6.56 -20.96 13.54
C HIS A 3 5.63 -20.15 13.15
N ARG A 4 5.69 -19.77 12.49
CA ARG A 4 4.71 -19.16 12.09
C ARG A 4 3.67 -19.97 11.74
N ARG A 5 3.14 -20.58 11.87
CA ARG A 5 2.31 -21.18 11.62
C ARG A 5 1.24 -21.04 11.16
N ILE A 6 0.83 -21.13 10.64
CA ILE A 6 -0.19 -21.04 10.15
C ILE A 6 -0.66 -21.92 9.49
N ASP A 7 -0.87 -22.63 9.48
CA ASP A 7 -1.23 -23.23 8.87
C ASP A 7 -1.96 -23.28 8.08
N THR A 8 -2.09 -23.50 7.67
CA THR A 8 -2.55 -23.25 6.87
C THR A 8 -3.54 -23.05 6.63
N GLN A 9 -4.01 -22.99 6.88
CA GLN A 9 -4.85 -22.54 6.73
C GLN A 9 -5.11 -21.70 7.19
N GLY A 10 -4.70 -21.49 7.50
CA GLY A 10 -4.87 -20.60 7.91
C GLY A 10 -4.64 -19.93 8.55
N ILE A 11 -4.29 -19.82 8.64
CA ILE A 11 -4.08 -19.24 9.12
C ILE A 11 -4.04 -18.60 9.80
N VAL A 12 -3.78 -18.53 10.03
CA VAL A 12 -3.61 -17.97 10.71
C VAL A 12 -4.02 -17.52 11.57
N TYR A 13 -4.25 -17.93 12.04
CA TYR A 13 -4.61 -17.51 12.86
C TYR A 13 -4.34 -17.60 13.86
N LYS A 14 -3.95 -18.05 14.38
CA LYS A 14 -3.69 -18.19 15.37
C LYS A 14 -3.32 -17.44 16.17
N GLN A 15 -3.11 -17.10 16.52
CA GLN A 15 -2.76 -16.45 17.21
C GLN A 15 -2.86 -15.63 17.61
N VAL A 16 -3.39 -15.74 18.24
CA VAL A 16 -3.18 -15.13 18.61
C VAL A 16 -2.75 -13.94 19.01
N GLU A 17 -1.76 -13.75 19.22
CA GLU A 17 -1.45 -12.42 19.36
C GLU A 17 -1.42 -11.75 18.01
N PRO A 18 -1.70 -10.46 17.92
CA PRO A 18 -1.83 -9.82 16.62
C PRO A 18 -0.53 -9.90 15.84
N MET A 19 -0.62 -10.36 14.62
CA MET A 19 0.49 -10.34 13.70
C MET A 19 0.55 -8.96 13.07
N HIS A 20 1.72 -8.36 13.04
CA HIS A 20 1.89 -7.13 12.29
C HIS A 20 1.69 -7.43 10.81
N ILE A 21 1.01 -6.52 10.12
CA ILE A 21 0.72 -6.76 8.73
C ILE A 21 2.00 -6.89 7.91
N ARG A 22 3.06 -6.19 8.33
CA ARG A 22 4.34 -6.31 7.65
C ARG A 22 4.87 -7.75 7.72
N GLU A 23 4.77 -8.38 8.89
CA GLU A 23 5.21 -9.76 9.04
C GLU A 23 4.36 -10.70 8.20
N PHE A 24 3.06 -10.43 8.16
CA PHE A 24 2.16 -11.24 7.37
C PHE A 24 2.52 -11.16 5.88
N ILE A 25 2.82 -9.96 5.40
CA ILE A 25 3.15 -9.75 4.00
C ILE A 25 4.52 -10.36 3.66
N ASP A 26 5.46 -10.30 4.60
CA ASP A 26 6.80 -10.83 4.36
C ASP A 26 6.83 -12.36 4.38
N SER A 27 5.80 -13.00 4.92
CA SER A 27 5.74 -14.44 4.92
C SER A 27 5.36 -14.96 3.55
N ASN A 28 5.61 -16.23 3.31
CA ASN A 28 5.22 -16.83 2.04
C ASN A 28 3.77 -17.24 2.02
N PHE A 29 3.01 -16.90 3.07
CA PHE A 29 1.59 -17.19 3.10
C PHE A 29 0.77 -16.21 2.30
N VAL A 30 1.32 -15.05 1.95
CA VAL A 30 0.54 -14.00 1.30
C VAL A 30 0.37 -14.35 -0.16
N SER A 31 -0.81 -14.77 -0.52
CA SER A 31 -1.16 -15.05 -1.91
C SER A 31 -1.95 -13.88 -2.47
N ASP A 32 -2.14 -13.90 -3.78
CA ASP A 32 -2.97 -12.87 -4.42
C ASP A 32 -4.39 -12.91 -3.87
N SER A 33 -4.92 -14.11 -3.60
CA SER A 33 -6.27 -14.22 -3.06
C SER A 33 -6.37 -13.57 -1.69
N MET A 34 -5.38 -13.78 -0.84
CA MET A 34 -5.39 -13.16 0.49
C MET A 34 -5.29 -11.65 0.39
N LEU A 35 -4.40 -11.15 -0.45
CA LEU A 35 -4.28 -9.71 -0.64
C LEU A 35 -5.58 -9.12 -1.16
N ASN A 36 -6.23 -9.84 -2.07
CA ASN A 36 -7.44 -9.33 -2.70
C ASN A 36 -8.63 -9.27 -1.75
N ASN A 37 -8.65 -10.11 -0.72
CA ASN A 37 -9.84 -10.29 0.08
C ASN A 37 -9.73 -9.83 1.53
N VAL A 38 -8.54 -9.53 2.00
CA VAL A 38 -8.33 -9.29 3.42
C VAL A 38 -8.02 -7.82 3.73
N LEU A 39 -7.23 -7.18 2.91
CA LEU A 39 -6.62 -5.90 3.30
C LEU A 39 -7.27 -4.67 2.69
N GLY A 40 -8.32 -4.83 1.87
CA GLY A 40 -8.85 -3.70 1.11
C GLY A 40 -7.84 -3.28 0.04
N PRO A 41 -7.98 -2.07 -0.53
CA PRO A 41 -7.04 -1.60 -1.55
C PRO A 41 -5.64 -1.44 -0.97
N VAL A 42 -4.65 -2.07 -1.61
CA VAL A 42 -3.26 -2.06 -1.14
C VAL A 42 -2.34 -1.89 -2.33
N VAL A 43 -1.31 -1.07 -2.14
CA VAL A 43 -0.26 -0.84 -3.13
C VAL A 43 1.07 -1.10 -2.45
N PHE A 44 1.92 -1.90 -3.10
CA PHE A 44 3.30 -2.11 -2.69
C PHE A 44 4.18 -1.30 -3.63
N PHE A 45 5.15 -0.60 -3.07
CA PHE A 45 6.00 0.22 -3.91
C PHE A 45 7.38 0.35 -3.30
N GLU A 46 8.31 0.79 -4.12
CA GLU A 46 9.70 1.00 -3.71
C GLU A 46 10.09 2.42 -4.03
N VAL A 47 10.96 2.98 -3.18
CA VAL A 47 11.39 4.37 -3.31
C VAL A 47 12.90 4.43 -3.33
N GLN A 48 13.44 5.17 -4.30
CA GLN A 48 14.87 5.44 -4.37
C GLN A 48 15.06 6.80 -5.02
N SER A 49 15.76 7.68 -4.33
CA SER A 49 16.14 8.99 -4.89
C SER A 49 14.94 9.73 -5.48
N GLY A 50 13.82 9.72 -4.76
CA GLY A 50 12.64 10.45 -5.19
C GLY A 50 11.79 9.73 -6.21
N LYS A 51 12.20 8.58 -6.69
CA LYS A 51 11.41 7.78 -7.63
C LYS A 51 10.60 6.76 -6.86
N ILE A 52 9.35 6.57 -7.27
CA ILE A 52 8.44 5.63 -6.65
C ILE A 52 8.00 4.64 -7.71
N LYS A 53 8.31 3.38 -7.49
CA LYS A 53 7.99 2.32 -8.44
C LYS A 53 6.98 1.38 -7.80
N VAL A 54 5.79 1.26 -8.38
CA VAL A 54 4.78 0.32 -7.91
C VAL A 54 5.24 -1.09 -8.27
N THR A 55 5.26 -1.96 -7.28
CA THR A 55 5.70 -3.35 -7.50
C THR A 55 4.54 -4.32 -7.47
N ARG A 56 3.45 -3.99 -6.78
CA ARG A 56 2.33 -4.91 -6.68
C ARG A 56 1.10 -4.14 -6.21
N VAL A 57 -0.05 -4.50 -6.75
CA VAL A 57 -1.34 -3.98 -6.28
C VAL A 57 -2.27 -5.16 -6.14
N ASN A 58 -3.33 -4.98 -5.35
CA ASN A 58 -4.32 -6.03 -5.23
C ASN A 58 -5.57 -5.69 -6.04
N GLU A 59 -6.49 -6.65 -6.07
CA GLU A 59 -7.71 -6.51 -6.87
C GLU A 59 -8.53 -5.31 -6.42
N GLN A 60 -8.58 -5.04 -5.13
CA GLN A 60 -9.38 -3.93 -4.62
C GLN A 60 -8.84 -2.59 -5.10
N TYR A 61 -7.52 -2.45 -5.17
CA TYR A 61 -6.94 -1.21 -5.71
C TYR A 61 -7.29 -1.07 -7.18
N PHE A 62 -7.17 -2.17 -7.92
CA PHE A 62 -7.48 -2.20 -9.34
C PHE A 62 -8.93 -1.75 -9.57
N GLN A 63 -9.86 -2.28 -8.77
CA GLN A 63 -11.26 -1.89 -8.91
C GLN A 63 -11.50 -0.45 -8.50
N MET A 64 -10.80 0.04 -7.48
CA MET A 64 -10.98 1.41 -7.02
C MET A 64 -10.53 2.41 -8.07
N ILE A 65 -9.39 2.15 -8.70
CA ILE A 65 -8.84 3.04 -9.72
C ILE A 65 -9.62 2.91 -11.04
N GLY A 66 -10.10 1.71 -11.34
CA GLY A 66 -10.78 1.45 -12.60
C GLY A 66 -9.90 0.66 -13.54
N ALA A 67 -10.49 -0.34 -14.17
CA ALA A 67 -9.72 -1.28 -15.01
C ALA A 67 -9.02 -0.57 -16.16
N GLU A 68 -9.66 0.46 -16.71
CA GLU A 68 -9.08 1.14 -17.87
C GLU A 68 -7.85 1.96 -17.51
N HIS A 69 -7.62 2.22 -16.23
CA HIS A 69 -6.49 3.03 -15.78
C HIS A 69 -5.35 2.20 -15.19
N PHE A 70 -5.56 0.90 -15.05
CA PHE A 70 -4.58 0.05 -14.38
C PHE A 70 -3.24 0.03 -15.09
N LYS A 71 -3.27 -0.01 -16.41
CA LYS A 71 -2.01 -0.07 -17.17
C LYS A 71 -1.16 1.16 -16.97
N GLU A 72 -1.80 2.29 -16.73
CA GLU A 72 -1.06 3.53 -16.50
C GLU A 72 -0.27 3.45 -15.20
N ASP A 73 -0.80 2.79 -14.18
CA ASP A 73 -0.09 2.63 -12.93
C ASP A 73 1.20 1.85 -13.09
N ILE A 74 1.21 0.87 -13.98
CA ILE A 74 2.40 0.07 -14.20
C ILE A 74 3.48 0.87 -14.90
N GLN A 75 3.08 1.77 -15.78
CA GLN A 75 4.01 2.52 -16.61
C GLN A 75 4.41 3.86 -16.02
N LYS A 76 3.62 4.38 -15.11
CA LYS A 76 3.84 5.69 -14.51
C LYS A 76 4.17 5.53 -13.04
N GLU A 77 4.88 6.51 -12.51
CA GLU A 77 5.15 6.51 -11.08
C GLU A 77 3.87 6.76 -10.33
N PHE A 78 3.72 6.08 -9.19
CA PHE A 78 2.55 6.25 -8.34
C PHE A 78 2.33 7.73 -7.98
N LEU A 79 3.43 8.46 -7.84
CA LEU A 79 3.34 9.86 -7.46
C LEU A 79 2.54 10.68 -8.47
N ALA A 80 2.49 10.23 -9.73
CA ALA A 80 1.72 10.94 -10.76
C ALA A 80 0.21 10.89 -10.50
N ARG A 81 -0.25 9.94 -9.69
CA ARG A 81 -1.67 9.88 -9.34
C ARG A 81 -2.04 10.79 -8.18
N ILE A 82 -1.04 11.36 -7.52
CA ILE A 82 -1.30 12.29 -6.41
C ILE A 82 -1.20 13.70 -6.99
N PRO A 83 -2.17 14.56 -6.71
CA PRO A 83 -2.10 15.93 -7.20
C PRO A 83 -0.80 16.59 -6.79
N ALA A 84 -0.26 17.42 -7.68
CA ALA A 84 1.05 18.00 -7.47
C ALA A 84 1.17 18.73 -6.13
N GLU A 85 0.10 19.41 -5.72
CA GLU A 85 0.12 20.18 -4.48
C GLU A 85 0.09 19.30 -3.23
N GLU A 86 -0.16 18.00 -3.38
CA GLU A 86 -0.20 17.08 -2.25
C GLU A 86 1.02 16.14 -2.20
N ARG A 87 1.92 16.25 -3.19
CA ARG A 87 3.04 15.31 -3.25
C ARG A 87 4.03 15.50 -2.11
N SER A 88 4.20 16.73 -1.66
CA SER A 88 5.09 16.96 -0.53
C SER A 88 4.53 16.33 0.74
N GLN A 89 3.21 16.34 0.92
CA GLN A 89 2.58 15.68 2.05
C GLN A 89 2.81 14.17 1.99
N PHE A 90 2.67 13.58 0.81
CA PHE A 90 2.91 12.15 0.66
C PHE A 90 4.36 11.80 0.95
N ASN A 91 5.30 12.60 0.45
CA ASN A 91 6.72 12.36 0.72
C ASN A 91 7.02 12.47 2.21
N GLU A 92 6.35 13.40 2.90
CA GLU A 92 6.51 13.53 4.34
C GLU A 92 5.99 12.28 5.05
N MET A 93 4.90 11.71 4.57
CA MET A 93 4.37 10.47 5.13
C MET A 93 5.35 9.31 4.93
N LEU A 94 6.00 9.25 3.78
CA LEU A 94 7.03 8.24 3.56
C LEU A 94 8.15 8.36 4.59
N GLU A 95 8.63 9.56 4.80
CA GLU A 95 9.71 9.77 5.74
C GLU A 95 9.27 9.46 7.17
N ASN A 96 8.06 9.89 7.53
CA ASN A 96 7.55 9.63 8.87
C ASN A 96 7.38 8.14 9.12
N SER A 97 6.92 7.39 8.12
CA SER A 97 6.77 5.94 8.29
C SER A 97 8.13 5.25 8.38
N PHE A 98 9.12 5.78 7.70
CA PHE A 98 10.46 5.24 7.81
C PHE A 98 11.02 5.43 9.22
N LEU A 99 10.76 6.59 9.82
CA LEU A 99 11.24 6.89 11.17
C LEU A 99 10.42 6.15 12.23
N ASN A 100 9.19 5.77 11.92
CA ASN A 100 8.28 5.10 12.86
C ASN A 100 7.65 3.89 12.18
N PRO A 101 8.44 2.85 11.91
CA PRO A 101 7.95 1.75 11.07
C PRO A 101 6.81 0.93 11.67
N VAL A 102 6.68 0.91 12.99
CA VAL A 102 5.61 0.14 13.61
C VAL A 102 4.26 0.85 13.44
N SER A 103 4.21 2.14 13.72
CA SER A 103 2.96 2.88 13.63
C SER A 103 2.67 3.40 12.22
N GLY A 104 3.70 3.57 11.40
CA GLY A 104 3.52 4.11 10.07
C GLY A 104 3.12 5.56 10.07
N ALA A 105 2.56 6.00 8.95
CA ALA A 105 2.05 7.35 8.80
C ALA A 105 0.72 7.29 8.08
N ASP A 106 -0.16 8.27 8.30
CA ASP A 106 -1.47 8.25 7.69
C ASP A 106 -1.94 9.67 7.39
N GLY A 107 -2.97 9.77 6.59
CA GLY A 107 -3.56 11.05 6.26
C GLY A 107 -4.58 10.95 5.15
N MET A 108 -5.15 12.09 4.79
CA MET A 108 -6.12 12.19 3.71
C MET A 108 -5.41 12.76 2.51
N LEU A 109 -5.58 12.12 1.38
CA LEU A 109 -5.01 12.57 0.10
C LEU A 109 -6.03 12.35 -0.99
N HIS A 110 -5.73 12.87 -2.16
CA HIS A 110 -6.52 12.59 -3.35
C HIS A 110 -5.72 11.70 -4.29
N LEU A 111 -6.44 10.84 -5.00
CA LEU A 111 -5.86 10.04 -6.06
C LEU A 111 -6.59 10.36 -7.35
N LEU A 112 -5.84 10.65 -8.39
CA LEU A 112 -6.40 10.95 -9.69
C LEU A 112 -6.68 9.66 -10.43
N ARG A 113 -7.92 9.45 -10.84
CA ARG A 113 -8.26 8.37 -11.76
C ARG A 113 -8.09 8.85 -13.20
N THR A 114 -8.46 10.08 -13.46
CA THR A 114 -8.18 10.77 -14.71
C THR A 114 -7.76 12.18 -14.35
N GLU A 115 -7.50 12.99 -15.36
CA GLU A 115 -7.11 14.38 -15.11
C GLU A 115 -8.20 15.18 -14.40
N THR A 116 -9.45 14.75 -14.53
CA THR A 116 -10.57 15.49 -13.97
C THR A 116 -11.32 14.73 -12.88
N ASP A 117 -10.99 13.46 -12.65
CA ASP A 117 -11.72 12.62 -11.71
C ASP A 117 -10.81 12.22 -10.56
N LYS A 118 -11.12 12.73 -9.37
CA LYS A 118 -10.33 12.48 -8.17
C LYS A 118 -11.12 11.70 -7.16
N LEU A 119 -10.41 10.79 -6.49
CA LEU A 119 -10.93 10.12 -5.30
C LEU A 119 -10.34 10.77 -4.07
N THR A 120 -11.13 10.90 -3.02
CA THR A 120 -10.63 11.29 -1.70
C THR A 120 -10.35 10.01 -0.94
N VAL A 121 -9.12 9.80 -0.51
CA VAL A 121 -8.74 8.55 0.14
C VAL A 121 -8.09 8.83 1.49
N TYR A 122 -8.34 7.94 2.43
CA TYR A 122 -7.55 7.84 3.64
C TYR A 122 -6.45 6.82 3.37
N ILE A 123 -5.22 7.22 3.59
CA ILE A 123 -4.07 6.37 3.25
C ILE A 123 -3.23 6.14 4.49
N LYS A 124 -2.79 4.91 4.67
CA LYS A 124 -1.82 4.55 5.70
C LYS A 124 -0.62 3.96 5.00
N VAL A 125 0.57 4.47 5.35
CA VAL A 125 1.81 4.08 4.73
C VAL A 125 2.71 3.42 5.75
N PHE A 126 3.33 2.30 5.36
CA PHE A 126 4.21 1.55 6.23
C PHE A 126 5.51 1.22 5.51
N TYR A 127 6.62 1.56 6.15
CA TYR A 127 7.94 1.15 5.67
C TYR A 127 8.14 -0.32 6.04
N MET A 128 8.66 -1.10 5.10
CA MET A 128 8.89 -2.52 5.32
C MET A 128 10.37 -2.83 5.54
N GLN A 129 11.18 -2.52 4.55
CA GLN A 129 12.60 -2.87 4.59
C GLN A 129 13.31 -2.17 3.44
N GLU A 130 14.63 -2.25 3.47
CA GLU A 130 15.44 -1.79 2.36
C GLU A 130 16.02 -3.00 1.66
N LYS A 131 15.98 -2.99 0.33
CA LYS A 131 16.48 -4.08 -0.47
C LYS A 131 17.15 -3.48 -1.71
N GLU A 132 18.45 -3.77 -1.88
CA GLU A 132 19.21 -3.30 -3.04
C GLU A 132 19.10 -1.80 -3.21
N GLU A 133 19.16 -1.08 -2.09
CA GLU A 133 19.15 0.38 -2.02
C GLU A 133 17.79 1.00 -2.36
N TRP A 134 16.74 0.18 -2.44
CA TRP A 134 15.37 0.67 -2.55
C TRP A 134 14.67 0.47 -1.22
N ARG A 135 13.99 1.50 -0.74
CA ARG A 135 13.13 1.36 0.44
C ARG A 135 11.80 0.80 0.00
N GLN A 136 11.38 -0.28 0.62
CA GLN A 136 10.12 -0.94 0.28
C GLN A 136 9.05 -0.53 1.27
N TYR A 137 7.89 -0.16 0.73
CA TYR A 137 6.75 0.29 1.50
C TYR A 137 5.49 -0.41 1.00
N TYR A 138 4.47 -0.37 1.83
CA TYR A 138 3.13 -0.62 1.33
C TYR A 138 2.21 0.44 1.89
N CYS A 139 1.08 0.65 1.22
CA CYS A 139 0.05 1.51 1.75
C CYS A 139 -1.30 0.84 1.58
N SER A 140 -2.17 1.10 2.55
CA SER A 140 -3.56 0.70 2.45
C SER A 140 -4.39 1.96 2.24
N LEU A 141 -5.48 1.80 1.50
CA LEU A 141 -6.28 2.93 1.06
C LEU A 141 -7.74 2.67 1.38
N MET A 142 -8.46 3.73 1.71
CA MET A 142 -9.90 3.66 1.89
C MET A 142 -10.52 4.81 1.12
N ASP A 143 -11.44 4.47 0.22
CA ASP A 143 -12.12 5.47 -0.59
C ASP A 143 -13.14 6.19 0.29
N MET A 144 -12.91 7.47 0.53
CA MET A 144 -13.78 8.28 1.38
C MET A 144 -14.63 9.25 0.56
N THR A 145 -14.60 9.12 -0.75
CA THR A 145 -15.21 10.11 -1.63
C THR A 145 -16.69 10.32 -1.34
N LYS A 146 -17.40 9.24 -1.04
CA LYS A 146 -18.85 9.33 -0.80
C LYS A 146 -19.20 9.52 0.68
N ILE A 147 -18.21 9.47 1.56
CA ILE A 147 -18.44 9.60 2.99
C ILE A 147 -18.29 11.04 3.43
N LEU A 148 -17.41 11.78 2.79
CA LEU A 148 -17.10 13.17 3.15
C LEU A 148 -17.96 14.19 2.41
#